data_ac1f26f0db639f74447e58ada11d3c83
#
_entry.id   ac1f26f0db639f74447e58ada11d3c83
#
_cell.length_a   1.000
_cell.length_b   1.000
_cell.length_c   1.000
_cell.angle_alpha   90.00
_cell.angle_beta   90.00
_cell.angle_gamma   90.00
#
_symmetry.space_group_name_H-M   'P 1'
#
loop_
_entity.id
_entity.type
_entity.pdbx_description
1 polymer ?
#
loop_
_entity_poly.entity_id
_entity_poly.type
_entity_poly.pdbx_seq_one_letter_code
_entity_poly.pdbx_strand_id
1 'polypeptide(L)'
;MRQTELEPARLAELTGKLRTIPRPPSALHKLVSAEFLSSATSAELSEIVMGEPLVAAKVLAVANSPLYGLQQLVGNIDAAVKFLGMNTVRSICLQYMLEDSFNTGSPEIKNVYERLWNQSALACELCFKLAQLLKLDEPGTFVTQIVLSCIGRQATYSLMEEADVLAIASKGLLERSLLEQQRLGLASVEIGGLLMQDWALPKNIINIVKEIDATLVAPVSETSSSRRTRNALCYLCCRIAEGLANGDIADLDTFDIAKQDAAEYFHLQAYLELPAMVPVAEFLRSPAVTTSIHRMLATMKAQR
;
A
#
# COMPACT_ATOMS: atom_id res chain seq x y z
N MET A 1 -8.76 12.47 15.13
CA MET A 1 -8.95 12.02 16.53
C MET A 1 -8.10 10.79 16.72
N ARG A 2 -7.38 10.69 17.83
CA ARG A 2 -6.55 9.53 18.17
C ARG A 2 -7.40 8.47 18.87
N GLN A 3 -6.98 7.21 18.81
CA GLN A 3 -7.66 6.09 19.50
C GLN A 3 -7.93 6.39 20.98
N THR A 4 -6.99 7.06 21.68
CA THR A 4 -7.10 7.44 23.11
C THR A 4 -8.13 8.53 23.38
N GLU A 5 -8.66 9.19 22.35
CA GLU A 5 -9.65 10.27 22.46
C GLU A 5 -11.07 9.78 22.17
N LEU A 6 -11.23 8.50 21.76
CA LEU A 6 -12.52 7.91 21.51
C LEU A 6 -13.12 7.34 22.80
N GLU A 7 -14.44 7.52 22.98
CA GLU A 7 -15.14 6.93 24.13
C GLU A 7 -14.95 5.39 24.19
N PRO A 8 -14.68 4.82 25.37
CA PRO A 8 -14.40 3.39 25.52
C PRO A 8 -15.49 2.48 24.94
N ALA A 9 -16.76 2.85 25.06
CA ALA A 9 -17.88 2.08 24.53
C ALA A 9 -17.83 2.03 22.99
N ARG A 10 -17.56 3.14 22.34
CA ARG A 10 -17.46 3.23 20.87
C ARG A 10 -16.23 2.50 20.35
N LEU A 11 -15.12 2.58 21.07
CA LEU A 11 -13.92 1.82 20.72
C LEU A 11 -14.17 0.29 20.82
N ALA A 12 -14.89 -0.16 21.86
CA ALA A 12 -15.26 -1.56 22.03
C ALA A 12 -16.19 -2.05 20.91
N GLU A 13 -17.18 -1.24 20.51
CA GLU A 13 -18.06 -1.52 19.37
C GLU A 13 -17.26 -1.69 18.06
N LEU A 14 -16.40 -0.72 17.73
CA LEU A 14 -15.57 -0.78 16.54
C LEU A 14 -14.65 -2.01 16.54
N THR A 15 -14.00 -2.27 17.67
CA THR A 15 -13.14 -3.46 17.82
C THR A 15 -13.93 -4.75 17.67
N GLY A 16 -15.16 -4.80 18.19
CA GLY A 16 -16.07 -5.93 18.00
C GLY A 16 -16.39 -6.18 16.54
N LYS A 17 -16.70 -5.14 15.79
CA LYS A 17 -16.93 -5.22 14.32
C LYS A 17 -15.68 -5.62 13.57
N LEU A 18 -14.50 -5.08 13.91
CA LEU A 18 -13.23 -5.45 13.27
C LEU A 18 -12.90 -6.94 13.43
N ARG A 19 -13.25 -7.56 14.56
CA ARG A 19 -13.05 -9.00 14.80
C ARG A 19 -13.89 -9.91 13.91
N THR A 20 -14.90 -9.38 13.23
CA THR A 20 -15.67 -10.15 12.24
C THR A 20 -14.96 -10.26 10.89
N ILE A 21 -13.94 -9.43 10.64
CA ILE A 21 -13.13 -9.49 9.43
C ILE A 21 -12.26 -10.76 9.49
N PRO A 22 -12.29 -11.63 8.46
CA PRO A 22 -11.51 -12.85 8.43
C PRO A 22 -10.01 -12.58 8.63
N ARG A 23 -9.37 -13.42 9.43
CA ARG A 23 -7.91 -13.33 9.60
C ARG A 23 -7.19 -13.87 8.35
N PRO A 24 -6.15 -13.18 7.90
CA PRO A 24 -5.35 -13.68 6.80
C PRO A 24 -4.60 -14.97 7.19
N PRO A 25 -4.13 -15.74 6.20
CA PRO A 25 -3.32 -16.94 6.44
C PRO A 25 -2.09 -16.67 7.33
N SER A 26 -1.67 -17.67 8.10
CA SER A 26 -0.51 -17.55 8.99
C SER A 26 0.80 -17.23 8.25
N ALA A 27 0.88 -17.56 6.98
CA ALA A 27 1.99 -17.22 6.09
C ALA A 27 2.23 -15.69 6.02
N LEU A 28 1.19 -14.86 6.15
CA LEU A 28 1.32 -13.41 6.20
C LEU A 28 2.24 -12.97 7.34
N HIS A 29 2.13 -13.57 8.53
CA HIS A 29 2.99 -13.22 9.68
C HIS A 29 4.47 -13.46 9.39
N LYS A 30 4.80 -14.55 8.67
CA LYS A 30 6.17 -14.82 8.24
C LYS A 30 6.66 -13.77 7.27
N LEU A 31 5.87 -13.45 6.24
CA LEU A 31 6.23 -12.49 5.20
C LEU A 31 6.47 -11.06 5.71
N VAL A 32 5.85 -10.67 6.84
CA VAL A 32 6.02 -9.33 7.44
C VAL A 32 6.99 -9.32 8.62
N SER A 33 7.54 -10.46 9.04
CA SER A 33 8.47 -10.53 10.15
C SER A 33 9.78 -9.81 9.85
N ALA A 34 10.39 -9.20 10.87
CA ALA A 34 11.68 -8.52 10.72
C ALA A 34 12.79 -9.48 10.26
N GLU A 35 12.76 -10.73 10.72
CA GLU A 35 13.70 -11.76 10.30
C GLU A 35 13.58 -12.04 8.81
N PHE A 36 12.36 -12.27 8.31
CA PHE A 36 12.14 -12.48 6.88
C PHE A 36 12.55 -11.27 6.05
N LEU A 37 12.25 -10.06 6.51
CA LEU A 37 12.58 -8.82 5.81
C LEU A 37 14.09 -8.61 5.65
N SER A 38 14.88 -9.04 6.63
CA SER A 38 16.34 -8.79 6.68
C SER A 38 17.18 -9.90 6.07
N SER A 39 16.73 -11.15 6.12
CA SER A 39 17.61 -12.31 5.82
C SER A 39 16.99 -13.41 4.96
N ALA A 40 15.71 -13.30 4.56
CA ALA A 40 15.04 -14.34 3.80
C ALA A 40 15.69 -14.60 2.44
N THR A 41 15.76 -15.87 2.08
CA THR A 41 16.22 -16.34 0.78
C THR A 41 15.06 -16.50 -0.22
N SER A 42 15.39 -16.57 -1.50
CA SER A 42 14.40 -16.87 -2.55
C SER A 42 13.74 -18.24 -2.33
N ALA A 43 14.48 -19.21 -1.78
CA ALA A 43 13.95 -20.55 -1.51
C ALA A 43 12.89 -20.51 -0.39
N GLU A 44 13.14 -19.78 0.70
CA GLU A 44 12.18 -19.62 1.80
C GLU A 44 10.90 -18.92 1.33
N LEU A 45 11.02 -17.89 0.48
CA LEU A 45 9.85 -17.26 -0.12
C LEU A 45 9.05 -18.24 -0.99
N SER A 46 9.75 -19.01 -1.84
CA SER A 46 9.10 -20.01 -2.70
C SER A 46 8.36 -21.06 -1.87
N GLU A 47 8.96 -21.53 -0.77
CA GLU A 47 8.34 -22.49 0.14
C GLU A 47 7.05 -21.93 0.77
N ILE A 48 7.09 -20.70 1.27
CA ILE A 48 5.91 -20.04 1.83
C ILE A 48 4.80 -19.92 0.77
N VAL A 49 5.14 -19.49 -0.45
CA VAL A 49 4.18 -19.33 -1.54
C VAL A 49 3.57 -20.67 -1.96
N MET A 50 4.38 -21.72 -2.07
CA MET A 50 3.90 -23.07 -2.42
C MET A 50 3.00 -23.66 -1.33
N GLY A 51 3.14 -23.24 -0.08
CA GLY A 51 2.24 -23.61 1.03
C GLY A 51 0.84 -23.00 0.93
N GLU A 52 0.64 -21.99 0.06
CA GLU A 52 -0.63 -21.28 -0.13
C GLU A 52 -1.06 -21.41 -1.61
N PRO A 53 -1.78 -22.48 -2.01
CA PRO A 53 -2.03 -22.80 -3.42
C PRO A 53 -2.71 -21.69 -4.23
N LEU A 54 -3.67 -20.96 -3.63
CA LEU A 54 -4.35 -19.85 -4.29
C LEU A 54 -3.40 -18.67 -4.55
N VAL A 55 -2.54 -18.37 -3.58
CA VAL A 55 -1.50 -17.34 -3.72
C VAL A 55 -0.50 -17.73 -4.79
N ALA A 56 -0.05 -19.00 -4.80
CA ALA A 56 0.85 -19.52 -5.82
C ALA A 56 0.27 -19.38 -7.23
N ALA A 57 -1.01 -19.73 -7.42
CA ALA A 57 -1.70 -19.55 -8.69
C ALA A 57 -1.75 -18.08 -9.12
N LYS A 58 -2.01 -17.16 -8.19
CA LYS A 58 -2.01 -15.71 -8.45
C LYS A 58 -0.62 -15.17 -8.80
N VAL A 59 0.43 -15.59 -8.09
CA VAL A 59 1.83 -15.23 -8.43
C VAL A 59 2.17 -15.66 -9.86
N LEU A 60 1.82 -16.90 -10.25
CA LEU A 60 2.05 -17.39 -11.61
C LEU A 60 1.21 -16.62 -12.64
N ALA A 61 -0.05 -16.30 -12.34
CA ALA A 61 -0.90 -15.51 -13.22
C ALA A 61 -0.33 -14.11 -13.45
N VAL A 62 0.16 -13.44 -12.40
CA VAL A 62 0.81 -12.13 -12.51
C VAL A 62 2.10 -12.23 -13.30
N ALA A 63 2.96 -13.21 -13.02
CA ALA A 63 4.21 -13.41 -13.75
C ALA A 63 3.99 -13.63 -15.25
N ASN A 64 2.93 -14.33 -15.61
CA ASN A 64 2.55 -14.63 -16.99
C ASN A 64 1.63 -13.58 -17.65
N SER A 65 1.32 -12.50 -16.94
CA SER A 65 0.47 -11.45 -17.48
C SER A 65 1.16 -10.70 -18.62
N PRO A 66 0.39 -10.06 -19.52
CA PRO A 66 0.94 -9.21 -20.59
C PRO A 66 1.81 -8.08 -20.06
N LEU A 67 1.64 -7.70 -18.78
CA LEU A 67 2.45 -6.69 -18.08
C LEU A 67 3.96 -6.97 -18.22
N TYR A 68 4.35 -8.25 -18.12
CA TYR A 68 5.77 -8.63 -18.16
C TYR A 68 6.25 -9.09 -19.54
N GLY A 69 5.34 -9.29 -20.51
CA GLY A 69 5.67 -9.53 -21.92
C GLY A 69 6.57 -10.73 -22.17
N LEU A 70 6.42 -11.80 -21.39
CA LEU A 70 7.26 -13.00 -21.51
C LEU A 70 7.03 -13.74 -22.81
N GLN A 71 8.11 -14.15 -23.46
CA GLN A 71 8.07 -15.05 -24.63
C GLN A 71 7.78 -16.51 -24.26
N GLN A 72 8.14 -16.90 -23.04
CA GLN A 72 7.88 -18.25 -22.50
C GLN A 72 7.20 -18.11 -21.14
N LEU A 73 6.19 -18.96 -20.91
CA LEU A 73 5.46 -18.95 -19.65
C LEU A 73 6.32 -19.44 -18.50
N VAL A 74 6.18 -18.76 -17.37
CA VAL A 74 6.75 -19.18 -16.08
C VAL A 74 5.89 -20.30 -15.51
N GLY A 75 6.46 -21.51 -15.37
CA GLY A 75 5.73 -22.71 -14.98
C GLY A 75 5.79 -23.07 -13.49
N ASN A 76 6.62 -22.36 -12.69
CA ASN A 76 6.77 -22.64 -11.27
C ASN A 76 7.16 -21.41 -10.47
N ILE A 77 7.02 -21.49 -9.14
CA ILE A 77 7.26 -20.36 -8.24
C ILE A 77 8.71 -19.93 -8.21
N ASP A 78 9.67 -20.84 -8.24
CA ASP A 78 11.09 -20.49 -8.26
C ASP A 78 11.46 -19.65 -9.48
N ALA A 79 10.91 -20.01 -10.64
CA ALA A 79 11.08 -19.22 -11.85
C ALA A 79 10.39 -17.87 -11.75
N ALA A 80 9.21 -17.80 -11.12
CA ALA A 80 8.51 -16.53 -10.85
C ALA A 80 9.33 -15.62 -9.95
N VAL A 81 9.90 -16.16 -8.86
CA VAL A 81 10.76 -15.40 -7.92
C VAL A 81 12.03 -14.91 -8.61
N LYS A 82 12.67 -15.73 -9.43
CA LYS A 82 13.85 -15.31 -10.21
C LYS A 82 13.53 -14.20 -11.21
N PHE A 83 12.38 -14.27 -11.84
CA PHE A 83 11.97 -13.32 -12.89
C PHE A 83 11.43 -12.00 -12.33
N LEU A 84 10.48 -12.07 -11.40
CA LEU A 84 9.85 -10.90 -10.79
C LEU A 84 10.71 -10.25 -9.69
N GLY A 85 11.58 -11.03 -9.07
CA GLY A 85 12.30 -10.68 -7.86
C GLY A 85 11.49 -10.93 -6.58
N MET A 86 12.21 -11.18 -5.50
CA MET A 86 11.62 -11.53 -4.18
C MET A 86 10.61 -10.48 -3.68
N ASN A 87 10.92 -9.20 -3.83
CA ASN A 87 10.08 -8.13 -3.29
C ASN A 87 8.75 -8.01 -4.03
N THR A 88 8.76 -8.17 -5.35
CA THR A 88 7.55 -8.18 -6.17
C THR A 88 6.67 -9.37 -5.82
N VAL A 89 7.25 -10.58 -5.76
CA VAL A 89 6.50 -11.79 -5.38
C VAL A 89 5.92 -11.65 -3.98
N ARG A 90 6.70 -11.15 -3.00
CA ARG A 90 6.21 -10.91 -1.65
C ARG A 90 5.05 -9.91 -1.61
N SER A 91 5.15 -8.81 -2.37
CA SER A 91 4.07 -7.83 -2.49
C SER A 91 2.79 -8.46 -3.02
N ILE A 92 2.90 -9.27 -4.09
CA ILE A 92 1.78 -10.01 -4.67
C ILE A 92 1.15 -10.94 -3.61
N CYS A 93 1.99 -11.70 -2.89
CA CYS A 93 1.51 -12.61 -1.85
C CYS A 93 0.73 -11.86 -0.76
N LEU A 94 1.30 -10.77 -0.22
CA LEU A 94 0.65 -9.96 0.81
C LEU A 94 -0.69 -9.41 0.32
N GLN A 95 -0.73 -8.86 -0.90
CA GLN A 95 -1.96 -8.32 -1.47
C GLN A 95 -3.05 -9.39 -1.57
N TYR A 96 -2.76 -10.55 -2.14
CA TYR A 96 -3.76 -11.61 -2.30
C TYR A 96 -4.17 -12.28 -1.01
N MET A 97 -3.26 -12.45 -0.04
CA MET A 97 -3.62 -12.95 1.30
C MET A 97 -4.58 -12.01 2.04
N LEU A 98 -4.53 -10.72 1.74
CA LEU A 98 -5.38 -9.70 2.35
C LEU A 98 -6.71 -9.51 1.58
N GLU A 99 -6.69 -9.72 0.26
CA GLU A 99 -7.86 -9.52 -0.60
C GLU A 99 -9.05 -10.35 -0.15
N ASP A 100 -8.85 -11.61 0.17
CA ASP A 100 -9.92 -12.54 0.60
C ASP A 100 -10.62 -12.08 1.90
N SER A 101 -9.92 -11.31 2.75
CA SER A 101 -10.49 -10.77 3.99
C SER A 101 -11.52 -9.65 3.74
N PHE A 102 -11.50 -9.02 2.56
CA PHE A 102 -12.32 -7.83 2.26
C PHE A 102 -13.21 -7.95 1.01
N ASN A 103 -13.25 -9.10 0.34
CA ASN A 103 -13.98 -9.27 -0.91
C ASN A 103 -15.50 -9.46 -0.66
N THR A 104 -16.16 -8.44 -0.11
CA THR A 104 -17.59 -8.45 0.22
C THR A 104 -18.30 -7.22 -0.34
N GLY A 105 -19.63 -7.27 -0.48
CA GLY A 105 -20.46 -6.13 -0.88
C GLY A 105 -21.00 -6.19 -2.31
N SER A 106 -21.67 -5.11 -2.70
CA SER A 106 -22.24 -4.91 -4.05
C SER A 106 -21.14 -4.85 -5.12
N PRO A 107 -21.48 -4.97 -6.42
CA PRO A 107 -20.53 -4.79 -7.52
C PRO A 107 -19.80 -3.45 -7.46
N GLU A 108 -20.50 -2.38 -7.08
CA GLU A 108 -19.94 -1.04 -6.92
C GLU A 108 -18.87 -1.00 -5.83
N ILE A 109 -19.14 -1.65 -4.70
CA ILE A 109 -18.18 -1.76 -3.59
C ILE A 109 -16.98 -2.61 -3.99
N LYS A 110 -17.19 -3.72 -4.69
CA LYS A 110 -16.08 -4.53 -5.23
C LYS A 110 -15.17 -3.72 -6.15
N ASN A 111 -15.74 -2.86 -7.00
CA ASN A 111 -14.96 -1.95 -7.84
C ASN A 111 -14.15 -0.92 -6.99
N VAL A 112 -14.67 -0.50 -5.83
CA VAL A 112 -13.91 0.36 -4.91
C VAL A 112 -12.72 -0.42 -4.33
N TYR A 113 -12.92 -1.66 -3.86
CA TYR A 113 -11.83 -2.49 -3.35
C TYR A 113 -10.79 -2.81 -4.43
N GLU A 114 -11.21 -3.16 -5.64
CA GLU A 114 -10.30 -3.38 -6.77
C GLU A 114 -9.44 -2.14 -7.06
N ARG A 115 -10.03 -0.94 -7.03
CA ARG A 115 -9.26 0.31 -7.14
C ARG A 115 -8.24 0.47 -6.02
N LEU A 116 -8.58 0.13 -4.77
CA LEU A 116 -7.64 0.18 -3.66
C LEU A 116 -6.45 -0.76 -3.88
N TRP A 117 -6.71 -1.98 -4.36
CA TRP A 117 -5.65 -2.93 -4.71
C TRP A 117 -4.76 -2.41 -5.84
N ASN A 118 -5.35 -1.84 -6.87
CA ASN A 118 -4.61 -1.23 -7.98
C ASN A 118 -3.75 -0.05 -7.52
N GLN A 119 -4.27 0.79 -6.63
CA GLN A 119 -3.51 1.88 -5.98
C GLN A 119 -2.33 1.32 -5.18
N SER A 120 -2.56 0.27 -4.40
CA SER A 120 -1.50 -0.39 -3.63
C SER A 120 -0.41 -0.97 -4.53
N ALA A 121 -0.78 -1.67 -5.60
CA ALA A 121 0.17 -2.24 -6.55
C ALA A 121 1.03 -1.16 -7.23
N LEU A 122 0.41 -0.07 -7.69
CA LEU A 122 1.11 1.08 -8.27
C LEU A 122 2.06 1.74 -7.27
N ALA A 123 1.60 1.95 -6.03
CA ALA A 123 2.42 2.54 -4.98
C ALA A 123 3.62 1.66 -4.62
N CYS A 124 3.44 0.34 -4.56
CA CYS A 124 4.51 -0.62 -4.31
C CYS A 124 5.58 -0.59 -5.39
N GLU A 125 5.17 -0.65 -6.66
CA GLU A 125 6.11 -0.60 -7.80
C GLU A 125 6.86 0.73 -7.83
N LEU A 126 6.15 1.84 -7.68
CA LEU A 126 6.71 3.17 -7.67
C LEU A 126 7.76 3.33 -6.55
N CYS A 127 7.38 2.93 -5.33
CA CYS A 127 8.24 3.02 -4.16
C CYS A 127 9.47 2.12 -4.29
N PHE A 128 9.29 0.88 -4.78
CA PHE A 128 10.40 -0.03 -5.01
C PHE A 128 11.43 0.53 -5.99
N LYS A 129 10.95 1.03 -7.15
CA LYS A 129 11.82 1.65 -8.16
C LYS A 129 12.55 2.87 -7.64
N LEU A 130 11.83 3.78 -6.96
CA LEU A 130 12.44 4.98 -6.39
C LEU A 130 13.43 4.64 -5.28
N ALA A 131 13.10 3.71 -4.38
CA ALA A 131 14.01 3.28 -3.31
C ALA A 131 15.32 2.69 -3.88
N GLN A 132 15.25 1.93 -4.99
CA GLN A 132 16.43 1.43 -5.68
C GLN A 132 17.27 2.56 -6.30
N LEU A 133 16.64 3.51 -7.01
CA LEU A 133 17.33 4.64 -7.64
C LEU A 133 17.97 5.56 -6.61
N LEU A 134 17.30 5.76 -5.46
CA LEU A 134 17.79 6.51 -4.31
C LEU A 134 18.83 5.74 -3.50
N LYS A 135 19.09 4.46 -3.82
CA LYS A 135 20.00 3.56 -3.10
C LYS A 135 19.67 3.46 -1.60
N LEU A 136 18.39 3.38 -1.28
CA LEU A 136 17.94 3.21 0.10
C LEU A 136 18.06 1.75 0.50
N ASP A 137 18.38 1.53 1.78
CA ASP A 137 18.48 0.18 2.34
C ASP A 137 17.11 -0.50 2.40
N GLU A 138 17.09 -1.81 2.22
CA GLU A 138 15.91 -2.67 2.38
C GLU A 138 14.65 -2.20 1.61
N PRO A 139 14.68 -2.01 0.27
CA PRO A 139 13.52 -1.56 -0.51
C PRO A 139 12.25 -2.38 -0.27
N GLY A 140 12.40 -3.65 0.04
CA GLY A 140 11.28 -4.53 0.35
C GLY A 140 10.50 -4.18 1.61
N THR A 141 11.12 -3.52 2.58
CA THR A 141 10.45 -3.05 3.79
C THR A 141 9.43 -1.95 3.45
N PHE A 142 9.77 -1.03 2.54
CA PHE A 142 8.86 0.01 2.05
C PHE A 142 7.62 -0.58 1.38
N VAL A 143 7.83 -1.59 0.52
CA VAL A 143 6.73 -2.29 -0.17
C VAL A 143 5.78 -2.92 0.84
N THR A 144 6.31 -3.61 1.86
CA THR A 144 5.49 -4.19 2.93
C THR A 144 4.66 -3.12 3.66
N GLN A 145 5.25 -1.98 3.97
CA GLN A 145 4.55 -0.88 4.63
C GLN A 145 3.39 -0.34 3.79
N ILE A 146 3.59 -0.17 2.48
CA ILE A 146 2.56 0.31 1.55
C ILE A 146 1.40 -0.69 1.47
N VAL A 147 1.68 -1.99 1.29
CA VAL A 147 0.62 -3.01 1.25
C VAL A 147 -0.20 -2.99 2.52
N LEU A 148 0.47 -2.98 3.68
CA LEU A 148 -0.22 -2.98 4.97
C LEU A 148 -0.98 -1.67 5.25
N SER A 149 -0.55 -0.53 4.70
CA SER A 149 -1.28 0.73 4.87
C SER A 149 -2.66 0.72 4.19
N CYS A 150 -2.81 -0.07 3.12
CA CYS A 150 -4.09 -0.23 2.44
C CYS A 150 -5.14 -0.93 3.29
N ILE A 151 -4.73 -1.77 4.27
CA ILE A 151 -5.65 -2.46 5.20
C ILE A 151 -6.53 -1.47 5.93
N GLY A 152 -6.00 -0.33 6.31
CA GLY A 152 -6.75 0.70 7.03
C GLY A 152 -8.00 1.14 6.29
N ARG A 153 -7.87 1.49 5.00
CA ARG A 153 -9.02 1.90 4.17
C ARG A 153 -10.00 0.75 3.94
N GLN A 154 -9.50 -0.45 3.70
CA GLN A 154 -10.35 -1.61 3.50
C GLN A 154 -11.16 -1.94 4.74
N ALA A 155 -10.52 -1.96 5.92
CA ALA A 155 -11.19 -2.16 7.19
C ALA A 155 -12.23 -1.05 7.47
N THR A 156 -11.89 0.21 7.19
CA THR A 156 -12.80 1.34 7.36
C THR A 156 -14.03 1.18 6.49
N TYR A 157 -13.86 0.85 5.23
CA TYR A 157 -14.97 0.67 4.29
C TYR A 157 -15.86 -0.52 4.64
N SER A 158 -15.30 -1.60 5.20
CA SER A 158 -16.10 -2.73 5.69
C SER A 158 -16.95 -2.40 6.93
N LEU A 159 -16.64 -1.30 7.64
CA LEU A 159 -17.39 -0.82 8.79
C LEU A 159 -18.47 0.21 8.44
N MET A 160 -18.49 0.71 7.21
CA MET A 160 -19.36 1.79 6.75
C MET A 160 -20.51 1.23 5.89
N GLU A 161 -21.59 1.99 5.81
CA GLU A 161 -22.65 1.72 4.85
C GLU A 161 -22.14 1.97 3.43
N GLU A 162 -22.61 1.17 2.45
CA GLU A 162 -22.13 1.24 1.06
C GLU A 162 -22.26 2.65 0.45
N ALA A 163 -23.37 3.36 0.75
CA ALA A 163 -23.58 4.72 0.28
C ALA A 163 -22.50 5.70 0.78
N ASP A 164 -22.08 5.56 2.04
CA ASP A 164 -21.01 6.37 2.64
C ASP A 164 -19.66 6.04 1.99
N VAL A 165 -19.37 4.74 1.76
CA VAL A 165 -18.14 4.30 1.06
C VAL A 165 -18.06 4.92 -0.33
N LEU A 166 -19.13 4.84 -1.11
CA LEU A 166 -19.18 5.41 -2.47
C LEU A 166 -18.99 6.93 -2.47
N ALA A 167 -19.52 7.62 -1.46
CA ALA A 167 -19.39 9.07 -1.32
C ALA A 167 -17.96 9.53 -1.02
N ILE A 168 -17.17 8.71 -0.29
CA ILE A 168 -15.84 9.11 0.16
C ILE A 168 -14.69 8.46 -0.62
N ALA A 169 -14.93 7.37 -1.35
CA ALA A 169 -13.88 6.57 -1.98
C ALA A 169 -13.01 7.33 -3.00
N SER A 170 -13.56 8.37 -3.63
CA SER A 170 -12.86 9.22 -4.60
C SER A 170 -12.28 10.50 -4.00
N LYS A 171 -12.48 10.74 -2.70
CA LYS A 171 -12.00 11.96 -2.04
C LYS A 171 -10.50 11.88 -1.75
N GLY A 172 -9.81 13.03 -1.77
CA GLY A 172 -8.43 13.15 -1.31
C GLY A 172 -8.25 12.71 0.14
N LEU A 173 -7.02 12.43 0.54
CA LEU A 173 -6.72 11.84 1.85
C LEU A 173 -7.23 12.70 3.02
N LEU A 174 -7.04 14.02 2.97
CA LEU A 174 -7.47 14.92 4.04
C LEU A 174 -8.98 14.91 4.21
N GLU A 175 -9.73 15.17 3.12
CA GLU A 175 -11.20 15.22 3.14
C GLU A 175 -11.76 13.85 3.59
N ARG A 176 -11.24 12.77 3.02
CA ARG A 176 -11.63 11.40 3.37
C ARG A 176 -11.40 11.11 4.86
N SER A 177 -10.21 11.44 5.39
CA SER A 177 -9.90 11.20 6.80
C SER A 177 -10.82 11.98 7.75
N LEU A 178 -11.23 13.18 7.37
CA LEU A 178 -12.21 13.97 8.14
C LEU A 178 -13.58 13.31 8.13
N LEU A 179 -14.05 12.84 6.97
CA LEU A 179 -15.33 12.14 6.83
C LEU A 179 -15.34 10.80 7.59
N GLU A 180 -14.27 10.04 7.51
CA GLU A 180 -14.08 8.79 8.29
C GLU A 180 -14.19 9.07 9.80
N GLN A 181 -13.52 10.12 10.30
CA GLN A 181 -13.60 10.52 11.70
C GLN A 181 -14.99 10.97 12.11
N GLN A 182 -15.73 11.68 11.24
CA GLN A 182 -17.12 12.08 11.50
C GLN A 182 -18.04 10.86 11.62
N ARG A 183 -17.85 9.83 10.78
CA ARG A 183 -18.69 8.64 10.74
C ARG A 183 -18.34 7.63 11.85
N LEU A 184 -17.06 7.30 11.97
CA LEU A 184 -16.57 6.22 12.80
C LEU A 184 -15.86 6.70 14.08
N GLY A 185 -15.47 7.97 14.15
CA GLY A 185 -14.67 8.53 15.23
C GLY A 185 -13.17 8.38 15.06
N LEU A 186 -12.72 7.57 14.10
CA LEU A 186 -11.31 7.31 13.78
C LEU A 186 -11.10 7.36 12.28
N ALA A 187 -9.91 7.77 11.85
CA ALA A 187 -9.49 7.67 10.46
C ALA A 187 -8.96 6.26 10.14
N SER A 188 -8.88 5.94 8.84
CA SER A 188 -8.42 4.64 8.33
C SER A 188 -7.09 4.18 8.94
N VAL A 189 -6.15 5.08 9.17
CA VAL A 189 -4.84 4.75 9.75
C VAL A 189 -4.95 4.18 11.16
N GLU A 190 -5.87 4.70 11.98
CA GLU A 190 -6.11 4.19 13.34
C GLU A 190 -6.90 2.87 13.31
N ILE A 191 -7.92 2.78 12.45
CA ILE A 191 -8.71 1.57 12.26
C ILE A 191 -7.84 0.42 11.77
N GLY A 192 -6.97 0.67 10.79
CA GLY A 192 -6.00 -0.32 10.33
C GLY A 192 -5.03 -0.77 11.42
N GLY A 193 -4.59 0.16 12.27
CA GLY A 193 -3.77 -0.16 13.44
C GLY A 193 -4.48 -1.10 14.41
N LEU A 194 -5.77 -0.87 14.69
CA LEU A 194 -6.59 -1.76 15.54
C LEU A 194 -6.74 -3.15 14.93
N LEU A 195 -7.03 -3.23 13.63
CA LEU A 195 -7.17 -4.51 12.94
C LEU A 195 -5.86 -5.30 12.92
N MET A 196 -4.74 -4.64 12.61
CA MET A 196 -3.42 -5.28 12.63
C MET A 196 -3.03 -5.76 14.03
N GLN A 197 -3.46 -5.06 15.10
CA GLN A 197 -3.28 -5.52 16.49
C GLN A 197 -4.14 -6.78 16.78
N ASP A 198 -5.40 -6.80 16.34
CA ASP A 198 -6.27 -7.99 16.49
C ASP A 198 -5.71 -9.19 15.72
N TRP A 199 -5.10 -8.96 14.57
CA TRP A 199 -4.38 -9.99 13.79
C TRP A 199 -3.03 -10.37 14.40
N ALA A 200 -2.64 -9.78 15.53
CA ALA A 200 -1.37 -10.02 16.23
C ALA A 200 -0.11 -9.72 15.39
N LEU A 201 -0.16 -8.75 14.48
CA LEU A 201 1.03 -8.32 13.76
C LEU A 201 2.04 -7.63 14.71
N PRO A 202 3.35 -7.67 14.40
CA PRO A 202 4.40 -7.07 15.23
C PRO A 202 4.17 -5.57 15.44
N LYS A 203 4.28 -5.09 16.70
CA LYS A 203 4.05 -3.68 17.05
C LYS A 203 4.90 -2.69 16.28
N ASN A 204 6.16 -3.04 15.99
CA ASN A 204 7.05 -2.20 15.19
C ASN A 204 6.51 -2.01 13.76
N ILE A 205 5.95 -3.06 13.15
CA ILE A 205 5.33 -2.97 11.81
C ILE A 205 4.08 -2.09 11.86
N ILE A 206 3.21 -2.27 12.84
CA ILE A 206 2.01 -1.45 13.00
C ILE A 206 2.38 0.04 13.13
N ASN A 207 3.37 0.36 13.96
CA ASN A 207 3.80 1.74 14.16
C ASN A 207 4.36 2.36 12.88
N ILE A 208 5.19 1.63 12.14
CA ILE A 208 5.78 2.11 10.89
C ILE A 208 4.69 2.37 9.84
N VAL A 209 3.69 1.49 9.73
CA VAL A 209 2.57 1.67 8.80
C VAL A 209 1.75 2.91 9.15
N LYS A 210 1.44 3.12 10.43
CA LYS A 210 0.70 4.30 10.91
C LYS A 210 1.42 5.62 10.66
N GLU A 211 2.74 5.61 10.61
CA GLU A 211 3.55 6.81 10.38
C GLU A 211 3.56 7.29 8.92
N ILE A 212 3.12 6.49 7.95
CA ILE A 212 3.07 6.92 6.54
C ILE A 212 2.21 8.16 6.41
N ASP A 213 0.97 8.12 6.87
CA ASP A 213 0.02 9.22 6.76
C ASP A 213 0.31 10.37 7.73
N ALA A 214 1.23 10.20 8.69
CA ALA A 214 1.68 11.29 9.54
C ALA A 214 2.31 12.44 8.74
N THR A 215 2.89 12.16 7.57
CA THR A 215 3.43 13.18 6.65
C THR A 215 2.38 14.19 6.19
N LEU A 216 1.09 13.84 6.23
CA LEU A 216 -0.02 14.76 5.93
C LEU A 216 -0.06 15.96 6.89
N VAL A 217 0.22 15.72 8.18
CA VAL A 217 -0.03 16.69 9.25
C VAL A 217 1.21 17.06 10.07
N ALA A 218 2.30 16.30 9.93
CA ALA A 218 3.51 16.49 10.70
C ALA A 218 4.60 17.18 9.86
N PRO A 219 5.09 18.34 10.29
CA PRO A 219 6.26 18.96 9.65
C PRO A 219 7.51 18.07 9.83
N VAL A 220 8.46 18.24 8.93
CA VAL A 220 9.71 17.45 8.92
C VAL A 220 10.49 17.55 10.25
N SER A 221 10.39 18.68 10.94
CA SER A 221 11.05 18.92 12.24
C SER A 221 10.54 18.01 13.35
N GLU A 222 9.28 17.61 13.31
CA GLU A 222 8.63 16.77 14.34
C GLU A 222 8.80 15.26 14.06
N THR A 223 9.32 14.90 12.88
CA THR A 223 9.54 13.51 12.52
C THR A 223 10.97 13.07 12.85
N SER A 224 11.12 11.88 13.42
CA SER A 224 12.44 11.30 13.71
C SER A 224 13.31 11.21 12.45
N SER A 225 14.57 11.65 12.54
CA SER A 225 15.51 11.71 11.41
C SER A 225 15.67 10.37 10.69
N SER A 226 15.66 9.26 11.43
CA SER A 226 15.79 7.90 10.87
C SER A 226 14.58 7.44 10.04
N ARG A 227 13.44 8.13 10.14
CA ARG A 227 12.18 7.73 9.48
C ARG A 227 11.69 8.71 8.44
N ARG A 228 12.25 9.94 8.40
CA ARG A 228 11.82 11.02 7.50
C ARG A 228 11.74 10.59 6.04
N THR A 229 12.86 10.10 5.51
CA THR A 229 12.96 9.68 4.11
C THR A 229 11.99 8.55 3.79
N ARG A 230 11.92 7.54 4.67
CA ARG A 230 11.04 6.38 4.49
C ARG A 230 9.58 6.80 4.44
N ASN A 231 9.12 7.54 5.45
CA ASN A 231 7.72 7.96 5.55
C ASN A 231 7.34 8.86 4.37
N ALA A 232 8.19 9.82 4.03
CA ALA A 232 7.94 10.72 2.91
C ALA A 232 7.88 9.97 1.57
N LEU A 233 8.77 9.01 1.32
CA LEU A 233 8.77 8.23 0.09
C LEU A 233 7.52 7.35 -0.02
N CYS A 234 7.17 6.61 1.04
CA CYS A 234 5.95 5.80 1.06
C CYS A 234 4.71 6.67 0.88
N TYR A 235 4.63 7.79 1.61
CA TYR A 235 3.51 8.74 1.49
C TYR A 235 3.37 9.28 0.08
N LEU A 236 4.46 9.79 -0.51
CA LEU A 236 4.47 10.29 -1.89
C LEU A 236 3.98 9.23 -2.88
N CYS A 237 4.51 8.01 -2.79
CA CYS A 237 4.13 6.93 -3.69
C CYS A 237 2.65 6.58 -3.56
N CYS A 238 2.10 6.58 -2.34
CA CYS A 238 0.66 6.39 -2.13
C CYS A 238 -0.18 7.52 -2.75
N ARG A 239 0.25 8.79 -2.63
CA ARG A 239 -0.49 9.92 -3.23
C ARG A 239 -0.45 9.89 -4.75
N ILE A 240 0.72 9.66 -5.35
CA ILE A 240 0.85 9.54 -6.80
C ILE A 240 0.03 8.36 -7.34
N ALA A 241 0.12 7.19 -6.71
CA ALA A 241 -0.62 6.01 -7.13
C ALA A 241 -2.15 6.22 -7.03
N GLU A 242 -2.62 6.91 -6.00
CA GLU A 242 -4.02 7.29 -5.87
C GLU A 242 -4.45 8.22 -7.00
N GLY A 243 -3.68 9.28 -7.28
CA GLY A 243 -3.96 10.21 -8.37
C GLY A 243 -3.96 9.56 -9.75
N LEU A 244 -3.01 8.64 -10.02
CA LEU A 244 -2.96 7.87 -11.27
C LEU A 244 -4.16 6.94 -11.42
N ALA A 245 -4.53 6.22 -10.37
CA ALA A 245 -5.65 5.28 -10.40
C ALA A 245 -7.01 5.96 -10.49
N ASN A 246 -7.15 7.15 -9.92
CA ASN A 246 -8.36 7.97 -10.01
C ASN A 246 -8.44 8.79 -11.30
N GLY A 247 -7.31 9.00 -12.00
CA GLY A 247 -7.22 9.83 -13.20
C GLY A 247 -6.94 11.31 -12.91
N ASP A 248 -6.66 11.68 -11.66
CA ASP A 248 -6.27 13.05 -11.26
C ASP A 248 -4.86 13.39 -11.76
N ILE A 249 -4.01 12.38 -11.87
CA ILE A 249 -2.69 12.43 -12.51
C ILE A 249 -2.79 11.66 -13.82
N ALA A 250 -2.58 12.33 -14.95
CA ALA A 250 -2.68 11.72 -16.27
C ALA A 250 -1.55 10.71 -16.53
N ASP A 251 -0.31 11.13 -16.24
CA ASP A 251 0.92 10.34 -16.36
C ASP A 251 2.04 10.94 -15.49
N LEU A 252 3.15 10.20 -15.36
CA LEU A 252 4.32 10.66 -14.61
C LEU A 252 5.22 11.60 -15.43
N ASP A 253 5.13 11.59 -16.74
CA ASP A 253 5.99 12.42 -17.60
C ASP A 253 5.64 13.90 -17.46
N THR A 254 4.34 14.19 -17.26
CA THR A 254 3.81 15.54 -17.06
C THR A 254 3.62 15.91 -15.59
N PHE A 255 3.69 14.94 -14.69
CA PHE A 255 3.51 15.20 -13.26
C PHE A 255 4.66 16.03 -12.69
N ASP A 256 4.32 17.17 -12.10
CA ASP A 256 5.27 18.06 -11.43
C ASP A 256 4.92 18.19 -9.95
N ILE A 257 5.70 17.51 -9.10
CA ILE A 257 5.47 17.48 -7.66
C ILE A 257 5.64 18.88 -7.01
N ALA A 258 6.50 19.73 -7.58
CA ALA A 258 6.73 21.07 -7.05
C ALA A 258 5.54 22.02 -7.30
N LYS A 259 4.66 21.68 -8.25
CA LYS A 259 3.45 22.43 -8.56
C LYS A 259 2.18 21.92 -7.89
N GLN A 260 2.32 20.92 -7.02
CA GLN A 260 1.16 20.40 -6.29
C GLN A 260 0.84 21.30 -5.12
N ASP A 261 -0.34 21.91 -5.15
CA ASP A 261 -0.87 22.85 -4.15
C ASP A 261 -1.96 22.26 -3.25
N ALA A 262 -2.39 21.01 -3.51
CA ALA A 262 -3.34 20.31 -2.66
C ALA A 262 -2.78 20.12 -1.24
N ALA A 263 -3.69 20.16 -0.26
CA ALA A 263 -3.35 20.08 1.17
C ALA A 263 -2.50 18.86 1.51
N GLU A 264 -2.67 17.76 0.77
CA GLU A 264 -1.91 16.52 0.91
C GLU A 264 -0.41 16.69 0.62
N TYR A 265 -0.01 17.69 -0.15
CA TYR A 265 1.38 17.95 -0.50
C TYR A 265 2.05 19.03 0.35
N PHE A 266 1.29 19.74 1.21
CA PHE A 266 1.80 20.90 1.95
C PHE A 266 3.04 20.57 2.79
N HIS A 267 2.96 19.63 3.71
CA HIS A 267 4.13 19.24 4.52
C HIS A 267 5.16 18.46 3.71
N LEU A 268 4.72 17.68 2.73
CA LEU A 268 5.58 16.87 1.89
C LEU A 268 6.65 17.69 1.17
N GLN A 269 6.37 18.94 0.77
CA GLN A 269 7.35 19.82 0.11
C GLN A 269 8.64 19.95 0.94
N ALA A 270 8.53 20.14 2.26
CA ALA A 270 9.69 20.22 3.13
C ALA A 270 10.47 18.88 3.25
N TYR A 271 9.80 17.74 3.12
CA TYR A 271 10.48 16.45 3.09
C TYR A 271 11.23 16.20 1.78
N LEU A 272 10.79 16.80 0.65
CA LEU A 272 11.48 16.67 -0.62
C LEU A 272 12.82 17.42 -0.65
N GLU A 273 13.03 18.37 0.27
CA GLU A 273 14.31 19.07 0.45
C GLU A 273 15.36 18.22 1.19
N LEU A 274 14.97 17.08 1.78
CA LEU A 274 15.94 16.17 2.41
C LEU A 274 16.93 15.66 1.35
N PRO A 275 18.25 15.60 1.65
CA PRO A 275 19.27 15.19 0.67
C PRO A 275 18.97 13.88 -0.05
N ALA A 276 18.39 12.90 0.66
CA ALA A 276 18.00 11.62 0.07
C ALA A 276 16.76 11.71 -0.84
N MET A 277 15.96 12.79 -0.75
CA MET A 277 14.71 12.95 -1.51
C MET A 277 14.88 13.91 -2.70
N VAL A 278 15.90 14.75 -2.73
CA VAL A 278 16.14 15.73 -3.82
C VAL A 278 16.05 15.11 -5.22
N PRO A 279 16.61 13.91 -5.49
CA PRO A 279 16.55 13.33 -6.84
C PRO A 279 15.18 12.75 -7.22
N VAL A 280 14.23 12.69 -6.30
CA VAL A 280 12.94 12.00 -6.53
C VAL A 280 12.17 12.58 -7.71
N ALA A 281 12.14 13.92 -7.86
CA ALA A 281 11.43 14.57 -8.95
C ALA A 281 11.98 14.19 -10.34
N GLU A 282 13.29 14.01 -10.44
CA GLU A 282 13.97 13.54 -11.66
C GLU A 282 13.70 12.04 -11.88
N PHE A 283 13.82 11.23 -10.83
CA PHE A 283 13.65 9.78 -10.93
C PHE A 283 12.21 9.38 -11.26
N LEU A 284 11.21 10.14 -10.83
CA LEU A 284 9.81 9.94 -11.23
C LEU A 284 9.62 9.96 -12.75
N ARG A 285 10.38 10.79 -13.47
CA ARG A 285 10.34 10.92 -14.93
C ARG A 285 11.33 10.00 -15.64
N SER A 286 12.10 9.21 -14.92
CA SER A 286 13.06 8.29 -15.54
C SER A 286 12.36 7.16 -16.29
N PRO A 287 12.90 6.67 -17.42
CA PRO A 287 12.34 5.55 -18.16
C PRO A 287 12.18 4.27 -17.30
N ALA A 288 13.05 4.10 -16.30
CA ALA A 288 12.98 2.97 -15.37
C ALA A 288 11.69 2.96 -14.53
N VAL A 289 11.13 4.13 -14.25
CA VAL A 289 9.90 4.31 -13.49
C VAL A 289 8.71 4.42 -14.45
N THR A 290 8.74 5.37 -15.39
CA THR A 290 7.59 5.69 -16.25
C THR A 290 7.15 4.49 -17.10
N THR A 291 8.09 3.73 -17.68
CA THR A 291 7.76 2.54 -18.49
C THR A 291 7.02 1.48 -17.67
N SER A 292 7.44 1.21 -16.43
CA SER A 292 6.79 0.22 -15.57
C SER A 292 5.39 0.67 -15.20
N ILE A 293 5.22 1.90 -14.77
CA ILE A 293 3.94 2.47 -14.36
C ILE A 293 2.96 2.55 -15.55
N HIS A 294 3.39 3.02 -16.73
CA HIS A 294 2.55 3.05 -17.94
C HIS A 294 2.03 1.64 -18.31
N ARG A 295 2.90 0.63 -18.22
CA ARG A 295 2.54 -0.75 -18.50
C ARG A 295 1.48 -1.27 -17.51
N MET A 296 1.66 -0.98 -16.21
CA MET A 296 0.67 -1.35 -15.19
C MET A 296 -0.68 -0.68 -15.43
N LEU A 297 -0.69 0.62 -15.71
CA LEU A 297 -1.91 1.38 -15.99
C LEU A 297 -2.64 0.84 -17.24
N ALA A 298 -1.90 0.47 -18.29
CA ALA A 298 -2.47 -0.15 -19.49
C ALA A 298 -3.13 -1.50 -19.17
N THR A 299 -2.49 -2.33 -18.35
CA THR A 299 -3.06 -3.63 -17.92
C THR A 299 -4.33 -3.45 -17.10
N MET A 300 -4.33 -2.53 -16.13
CA MET A 300 -5.49 -2.21 -15.29
C MET A 300 -6.68 -1.67 -16.10
N LYS A 301 -6.42 -0.90 -17.18
CA LYS A 301 -7.47 -0.43 -18.09
C LYS A 301 -8.06 -1.54 -18.96
N ALA A 302 -7.26 -2.54 -19.32
CA ALA A 302 -7.71 -3.67 -20.14
C ALA A 302 -8.57 -4.70 -19.37
N GLN A 303 -8.54 -4.66 -18.03
CA GLN A 303 -9.31 -5.53 -17.14
C GLN A 303 -10.69 -4.96 -16.75
N ARG A 304 -10.92 -3.67 -17.04
CA ARG A 304 -12.22 -2.98 -16.85
C ARG A 304 -13.11 -3.15 -18.08
#